data_699d545f1cbccefa6740a0addac3a2aa
#
_entry.id   699d545f1cbccefa6740a0addac3a2aa
#
_cell.length_a   1.000
_cell.length_b   1.000
_cell.length_c   1.000
_cell.angle_alpha   90.00
_cell.angle_beta   90.00
_cell.angle_gamma   90.00
#
_symmetry.space_group_name_H-M   'P 1'
#
loop_
_entity.id
_entity.type
_entity.pdbx_description
1 polymer ?
#
loop_
_entity_poly.entity_id
_entity_poly.type
_entity_poly.pdbx_seq_one_letter_code
_entity_poly.pdbx_strand_id
1 'polypeptide(L)'
;MNKLKLVSALIISLSIGIIHAKDIQNINDRAEEIIYLYAEIIDSKNFSELKSIMQTNFKMTGMYEINSLEEFMFAMQELDKNFIQTMHFIGNINGEWIDDTYSGKTYCIASHLFKDGEQTKKLDMGIIYTDVIKLDNNKAKFVSRDFKLIWSNTTDVL
;
A
#
# COMPACT_ATOMS: atom_id res chain seq x y z
N MET A 1 17.01 6.49 53.04
CA MET A 1 17.26 7.34 51.85
C MET A 1 17.21 6.60 50.48
N ASN A 2 16.89 5.29 50.42
CA ASN A 2 17.01 4.52 49.16
C ASN A 2 15.68 4.16 48.44
N LYS A 3 14.53 4.34 49.07
CA LYS A 3 13.24 3.99 48.46
C LYS A 3 12.76 5.03 47.41
N LEU A 4 13.10 6.30 47.57
CA LEU A 4 12.67 7.35 46.65
C LEU A 4 13.43 7.31 45.31
N LYS A 5 14.71 6.89 45.31
CA LYS A 5 15.52 6.76 44.08
C LYS A 5 15.09 5.55 43.21
N LEU A 6 14.59 4.47 43.85
CA LEU A 6 14.12 3.28 43.12
C LEU A 6 12.80 3.55 42.37
N VAL A 7 11.91 4.31 42.98
CA VAL A 7 10.61 4.67 42.36
C VAL A 7 10.81 5.61 41.16
N SER A 8 11.73 6.59 41.27
CA SER A 8 12.03 7.48 40.15
C SER A 8 12.65 6.76 38.96
N ALA A 9 13.55 5.79 39.18
CA ALA A 9 14.15 5.00 38.12
C ALA A 9 13.13 4.08 37.42
N LEU A 10 12.16 3.53 38.17
CA LEU A 10 11.11 2.69 37.61
C LEU A 10 10.12 3.47 36.75
N ILE A 11 9.76 4.70 37.16
CA ILE A 11 8.86 5.58 36.42
C ILE A 11 9.52 6.05 35.12
N ILE A 12 10.82 6.37 35.13
CA ILE A 12 11.56 6.78 33.94
C ILE A 12 11.65 5.63 32.92
N SER A 13 11.94 4.41 33.37
CA SER A 13 11.99 3.25 32.48
C SER A 13 10.63 2.88 31.88
N LEU A 14 9.55 3.04 32.61
CA LEU A 14 8.18 2.81 32.13
C LEU A 14 7.77 3.87 31.09
N SER A 15 8.12 5.14 31.31
CA SER A 15 7.80 6.24 30.38
C SER A 15 8.57 6.12 29.05
N ILE A 16 9.85 5.73 29.09
CA ILE A 16 10.64 5.47 27.88
C ILE A 16 10.07 4.29 27.09
N GLY A 17 9.68 3.20 27.75
CA GLY A 17 9.05 2.06 27.09
C GLY A 17 7.71 2.41 26.42
N ILE A 18 6.88 3.25 27.01
CA ILE A 18 5.60 3.69 26.45
C ILE A 18 5.83 4.62 25.24
N ILE A 19 6.80 5.53 25.30
CA ILE A 19 7.14 6.42 24.19
C ILE A 19 7.64 5.58 23.00
N HIS A 20 8.53 4.63 23.23
CA HIS A 20 9.08 3.78 22.18
C HIS A 20 8.00 2.91 21.50
N ALA A 21 7.10 2.31 22.28
CA ALA A 21 5.98 1.54 21.75
C ALA A 21 5.02 2.39 20.89
N LYS A 22 4.75 3.63 21.31
CA LYS A 22 3.89 4.57 20.58
C LYS A 22 4.51 5.06 19.28
N ASP A 23 5.83 5.24 19.26
CA ASP A 23 6.56 5.63 18.04
C ASP A 23 6.60 4.49 17.02
N ILE A 24 6.78 3.24 17.47
CA ILE A 24 6.74 2.04 16.62
C ILE A 24 5.35 1.86 16.02
N GLN A 25 4.29 2.00 16.81
CA GLN A 25 2.91 1.90 16.32
C GLN A 25 2.64 2.98 15.25
N ASN A 26 3.04 4.22 15.50
CA ASN A 26 2.87 5.33 14.55
C ASN A 26 3.63 5.12 13.22
N ILE A 27 4.77 4.45 13.25
CA ILE A 27 5.52 4.13 12.02
C ILE A 27 4.82 3.03 11.21
N ASN A 28 4.33 1.98 11.84
CA ASN A 28 3.61 0.91 11.16
C ASN A 28 2.32 1.42 10.50
N ASP A 29 1.57 2.26 11.20
CA ASP A 29 0.36 2.89 10.68
C ASP A 29 0.59 3.64 9.36
N ARG A 30 1.79 4.22 9.16
CA ARG A 30 2.13 4.98 7.94
C ARG A 30 2.25 4.12 6.68
N ALA A 31 2.73 2.88 6.79
CA ALA A 31 2.78 1.97 5.65
C ALA A 31 1.37 1.52 5.28
N GLU A 32 0.56 1.17 6.27
CA GLU A 32 -0.84 0.79 6.07
C GLU A 32 -1.65 1.93 5.45
N GLU A 33 -1.48 3.16 5.95
CA GLU A 33 -2.16 4.35 5.45
C GLU A 33 -1.97 4.54 3.94
N ILE A 34 -0.72 4.50 3.45
CA ILE A 34 -0.49 4.68 2.00
C ILE A 34 -0.88 3.47 1.17
N ILE A 35 -0.90 2.25 1.74
CA ILE A 35 -1.40 1.05 1.07
C ILE A 35 -2.91 1.16 0.83
N TYR A 36 -3.69 1.61 1.84
CA TYR A 36 -5.12 1.87 1.68
C TYR A 36 -5.37 3.06 0.74
N LEU A 37 -4.60 4.13 0.88
CA LEU A 37 -4.72 5.31 0.01
C LEU A 37 -4.42 4.97 -1.46
N TYR A 38 -3.48 4.05 -1.72
CA TYR A 38 -3.25 3.53 -3.07
C TYR A 38 -4.52 2.92 -3.66
N ALA A 39 -5.20 2.04 -2.92
CA ALA A 39 -6.44 1.41 -3.36
C ALA A 39 -7.52 2.46 -3.66
N GLU A 40 -7.69 3.44 -2.78
CA GLU A 40 -8.64 4.54 -2.95
C GLU A 40 -8.34 5.38 -4.19
N ILE A 41 -7.07 5.74 -4.43
CA ILE A 41 -6.64 6.51 -5.61
C ILE A 41 -6.94 5.75 -6.90
N ILE A 42 -6.64 4.44 -6.95
CA ILE A 42 -6.91 3.62 -8.13
C ILE A 42 -8.42 3.50 -8.38
N ASP A 43 -9.21 3.24 -7.34
CA ASP A 43 -10.66 3.03 -7.47
C ASP A 43 -11.42 4.32 -7.76
N SER A 44 -10.95 5.45 -7.27
CA SER A 44 -11.50 6.79 -7.58
C SER A 44 -10.98 7.36 -8.91
N LYS A 45 -10.00 6.69 -9.55
CA LYS A 45 -9.35 7.13 -10.81
C LYS A 45 -8.64 8.49 -10.69
N ASN A 46 -8.32 8.91 -9.48
CA ASN A 46 -7.62 10.17 -9.21
C ASN A 46 -6.09 9.97 -9.29
N PHE A 47 -5.59 9.49 -10.42
CA PHE A 47 -4.20 9.09 -10.59
C PHE A 47 -3.17 10.20 -10.33
N SER A 48 -3.59 11.48 -10.38
CA SER A 48 -2.70 12.59 -10.04
C SER A 48 -2.21 12.55 -8.60
N GLU A 49 -3.00 11.96 -7.68
CA GLU A 49 -2.66 11.82 -6.26
C GLU A 49 -1.57 10.76 -5.99
N LEU A 50 -1.27 9.88 -6.95
CA LEU A 50 -0.15 8.93 -6.83
C LEU A 50 1.17 9.64 -6.54
N LYS A 51 1.34 10.90 -6.98
CA LYS A 51 2.52 11.73 -6.68
C LYS A 51 2.72 11.99 -5.18
N SER A 52 1.64 11.94 -4.40
CA SER A 52 1.70 12.15 -2.95
C SER A 52 2.27 10.94 -2.20
N ILE A 53 2.04 9.72 -2.73
CA ILE A 53 2.37 8.44 -2.08
C ILE A 53 3.47 7.63 -2.78
N MET A 54 3.98 8.07 -3.92
CA MET A 54 5.02 7.38 -4.67
C MET A 54 6.22 8.26 -4.92
N GLN A 55 7.40 7.66 -5.01
CA GLN A 55 8.60 8.35 -5.45
C GLN A 55 8.60 8.50 -6.98
N THR A 56 9.28 9.53 -7.51
CA THR A 56 9.37 9.77 -8.96
C THR A 56 10.02 8.62 -9.72
N ASN A 57 10.96 7.94 -9.08
CA ASN A 57 11.66 6.76 -9.58
C ASN A 57 11.01 5.44 -9.13
N PHE A 58 9.72 5.45 -8.81
CA PHE A 58 8.94 4.26 -8.46
C PHE A 58 9.11 3.17 -9.52
N LYS A 59 9.20 1.92 -9.07
CA LYS A 59 9.29 0.75 -9.94
C LYS A 59 8.19 -0.25 -9.64
N MET A 60 7.62 -0.84 -10.68
CA MET A 60 6.75 -1.99 -10.55
C MET A 60 7.31 -3.15 -11.36
N THR A 61 7.27 -4.34 -10.78
CA THR A 61 7.73 -5.59 -11.40
C THR A 61 6.64 -6.66 -11.30
N GLY A 62 6.86 -7.81 -11.91
CA GLY A 62 5.94 -8.95 -11.92
C GLY A 62 5.11 -9.00 -13.19
N MET A 63 3.81 -8.71 -13.14
CA MET A 63 2.97 -8.72 -14.34
C MET A 63 3.34 -7.58 -15.31
N TYR A 64 3.89 -6.48 -14.81
CA TYR A 64 4.28 -5.29 -15.55
C TYR A 64 5.68 -4.85 -15.17
N GLU A 65 6.43 -4.36 -16.17
CA GLU A 65 7.73 -3.72 -15.96
C GLU A 65 7.58 -2.22 -16.14
N ILE A 66 7.62 -1.47 -15.04
CA ILE A 66 7.45 -0.02 -14.98
C ILE A 66 8.63 0.57 -14.22
N ASN A 67 9.25 1.63 -14.73
CA ASN A 67 10.49 2.17 -14.20
C ASN A 67 10.39 3.61 -13.69
N SER A 68 9.21 4.23 -13.75
CA SER A 68 8.96 5.55 -13.20
C SER A 68 7.50 5.74 -12.79
N LEU A 69 7.27 6.71 -11.91
CA LEU A 69 5.91 7.11 -11.55
C LEU A 69 5.11 7.63 -12.75
N GLU A 70 5.75 8.37 -13.66
CA GLU A 70 5.12 8.89 -14.87
C GLU A 70 4.61 7.75 -15.77
N GLU A 71 5.46 6.74 -15.98
CA GLU A 71 5.11 5.53 -16.74
C GLU A 71 3.96 4.77 -16.05
N PHE A 72 3.99 4.67 -14.72
CA PHE A 72 2.92 4.03 -13.96
C PHE A 72 1.59 4.78 -14.09
N MET A 73 1.60 6.09 -13.92
CA MET A 73 0.40 6.92 -14.07
C MET A 73 -0.19 6.80 -15.47
N PHE A 74 0.65 6.81 -16.51
CA PHE A 74 0.23 6.60 -17.88
C PHE A 74 -0.41 5.21 -18.07
N ALA A 75 0.24 4.16 -17.57
CA ALA A 75 -0.30 2.80 -17.64
C ALA A 75 -1.66 2.68 -16.93
N MET A 76 -1.84 3.31 -15.77
CA MET A 76 -3.13 3.31 -15.05
C MET A 76 -4.21 4.05 -15.85
N GLN A 77 -3.90 5.17 -16.47
CA GLN A 77 -4.84 5.90 -17.35
C GLN A 77 -5.25 5.08 -18.57
N GLU A 78 -4.33 4.34 -19.18
CA GLU A 78 -4.65 3.47 -20.31
C GLU A 78 -5.49 2.26 -19.90
N LEU A 79 -5.16 1.63 -18.76
CA LEU A 79 -5.95 0.52 -18.22
C LEU A 79 -7.37 0.95 -17.85
N ASP A 80 -7.53 2.14 -17.30
CA ASP A 80 -8.82 2.68 -16.89
C ASP A 80 -9.84 2.81 -18.04
N LYS A 81 -9.36 3.05 -19.26
CA LYS A 81 -10.23 3.11 -20.46
C LYS A 81 -11.00 1.81 -20.70
N ASN A 82 -10.50 0.69 -20.17
CA ASN A 82 -11.10 -0.62 -20.35
C ASN A 82 -12.07 -0.99 -19.21
N PHE A 83 -12.08 -0.24 -18.09
CA PHE A 83 -12.86 -0.59 -16.93
C PHE A 83 -13.90 0.48 -16.58
N ILE A 84 -15.13 0.04 -16.37
CA ILE A 84 -16.25 0.89 -15.92
C ILE A 84 -15.99 1.34 -14.48
N GLN A 85 -15.58 0.35 -13.64
CA GLN A 85 -15.34 0.54 -12.22
C GLN A 85 -14.35 -0.50 -11.72
N THR A 86 -13.56 -0.12 -10.73
CA THR A 86 -12.66 -1.02 -10.01
C THR A 86 -12.92 -0.96 -8.52
N MET A 87 -12.54 -2.02 -7.81
CA MET A 87 -12.60 -2.11 -6.36
C MET A 87 -11.43 -2.95 -5.87
N HIS A 88 -10.59 -2.37 -5.04
CA HIS A 88 -9.46 -3.05 -4.41
C HIS A 88 -9.77 -3.31 -2.93
N PHE A 89 -10.00 -4.55 -2.58
CA PHE A 89 -10.15 -4.97 -1.20
C PHE A 89 -8.78 -5.36 -0.63
N ILE A 90 -8.22 -4.50 0.20
CA ILE A 90 -6.95 -4.75 0.89
C ILE A 90 -7.21 -5.68 2.06
N GLY A 91 -6.54 -6.82 2.04
CA GLY A 91 -6.58 -7.83 3.09
C GLY A 91 -5.41 -7.70 4.07
N ASN A 92 -4.73 -8.81 4.35
CA ASN A 92 -3.62 -8.81 5.29
C ASN A 92 -2.44 -7.99 4.79
N ILE A 93 -1.94 -7.13 5.66
CA ILE A 93 -0.68 -6.39 5.49
C ILE A 93 0.30 -6.98 6.51
N ASN A 94 1.47 -7.40 6.06
CA ASN A 94 2.49 -7.99 6.91
C ASN A 94 3.88 -7.55 6.44
N GLY A 95 4.56 -6.79 7.27
CA GLY A 95 5.90 -6.27 6.98
C GLY A 95 6.50 -5.58 8.18
N GLU A 96 7.71 -5.07 8.01
CA GLU A 96 8.46 -4.42 9.07
C GLU A 96 9.23 -3.21 8.55
N TRP A 97 9.45 -2.27 9.45
CA TRP A 97 10.35 -1.14 9.24
C TRP A 97 11.73 -1.49 9.77
N ILE A 98 12.74 -1.26 8.92
CA ILE A 98 14.15 -1.23 9.33
C ILE A 98 14.66 0.16 8.98
N ASP A 99 14.99 0.93 9.99
CA ASP A 99 15.32 2.36 9.88
C ASP A 99 14.19 3.16 9.19
N ASP A 100 14.45 3.72 8.02
CA ASP A 100 13.51 4.52 7.22
C ASP A 100 12.79 3.73 6.12
N THR A 101 12.99 2.42 6.08
CA THR A 101 12.53 1.56 4.99
C THR A 101 11.60 0.46 5.52
N TYR A 102 10.37 0.42 4.99
CA TYR A 102 9.43 -0.68 5.16
C TYR A 102 9.57 -1.68 4.03
N SER A 103 9.53 -2.96 4.38
CA SER A 103 9.43 -4.07 3.43
C SER A 103 8.32 -5.01 3.88
N GLY A 104 7.36 -5.29 2.99
CA GLY A 104 6.20 -6.09 3.38
C GLY A 104 5.40 -6.64 2.23
N LYS A 105 4.40 -7.45 2.59
CA LYS A 105 3.43 -8.04 1.66
C LYS A 105 2.03 -7.57 1.98
N THR A 106 1.27 -7.26 0.93
CA THR A 106 -0.13 -6.90 0.99
C THR A 106 -0.93 -7.88 0.15
N TYR A 107 -1.96 -8.49 0.74
CA TYR A 107 -2.92 -9.33 0.02
C TYR A 107 -4.07 -8.46 -0.46
N CYS A 108 -4.44 -8.61 -1.72
CA CYS A 108 -5.49 -7.81 -2.34
C CYS A 108 -6.42 -8.69 -3.18
N ILE A 109 -7.72 -8.43 -3.09
CA ILE A 109 -8.69 -8.88 -4.10
C ILE A 109 -9.09 -7.64 -4.89
N ALA A 110 -8.81 -7.64 -6.20
CA ALA A 110 -9.15 -6.56 -7.10
C ALA A 110 -10.25 -7.01 -8.05
N SER A 111 -11.35 -6.28 -8.07
CA SER A 111 -12.51 -6.50 -8.94
C SER A 111 -12.60 -5.39 -9.97
N HIS A 112 -12.77 -5.77 -11.24
CA HIS A 112 -12.82 -4.82 -12.36
C HIS A 112 -14.07 -5.09 -13.20
N LEU A 113 -14.96 -4.12 -13.33
CA LEU A 113 -16.12 -4.20 -14.21
C LEU A 113 -15.76 -3.67 -15.59
N PHE A 114 -16.11 -4.40 -16.63
CA PHE A 114 -15.87 -4.01 -18.02
C PHE A 114 -17.00 -4.44 -18.95
N LYS A 115 -17.05 -3.87 -20.16
CA LYS A 115 -17.98 -4.29 -21.21
C LYS A 115 -17.33 -5.32 -22.13
N ASP A 116 -18.10 -6.37 -22.46
CA ASP A 116 -17.82 -7.33 -23.52
C ASP A 116 -19.05 -7.35 -24.45
N GLY A 117 -19.02 -6.53 -25.47
CA GLY A 117 -20.21 -6.20 -26.26
C GLY A 117 -21.30 -5.50 -25.41
N GLU A 118 -22.50 -6.06 -25.39
CA GLU A 118 -23.61 -5.53 -24.58
C GLU A 118 -23.60 -6.04 -23.12
N GLN A 119 -22.81 -7.08 -22.83
CA GLN A 119 -22.74 -7.67 -21.50
C GLN A 119 -21.78 -6.90 -20.60
N THR A 120 -22.10 -6.87 -19.29
CA THR A 120 -21.17 -6.42 -18.28
C THR A 120 -20.52 -7.65 -17.65
N LYS A 121 -19.20 -7.65 -17.61
CA LYS A 121 -18.39 -8.69 -16.99
C LYS A 121 -17.59 -8.14 -15.81
N LYS A 122 -17.24 -9.04 -14.90
CA LYS A 122 -16.39 -8.75 -13.75
C LYS A 122 -15.16 -9.65 -13.80
N LEU A 123 -13.98 -9.04 -13.80
CA LEU A 123 -12.70 -9.71 -13.60
C LEU A 123 -12.31 -9.56 -12.13
N ASP A 124 -12.23 -10.67 -11.42
CA ASP A 124 -11.68 -10.74 -10.07
C ASP A 124 -10.24 -11.27 -10.12
N MET A 125 -9.35 -10.65 -9.35
CA MET A 125 -7.95 -11.06 -9.24
C MET A 125 -7.56 -11.17 -7.77
N GLY A 126 -6.95 -12.31 -7.39
CA GLY A 126 -6.23 -12.45 -6.13
C GLY A 126 -4.76 -12.10 -6.34
N ILE A 127 -4.28 -11.11 -5.62
CA ILE A 127 -2.97 -10.51 -5.82
C ILE A 127 -2.19 -10.52 -4.50
N ILE A 128 -0.89 -10.74 -4.59
CA ILE A 128 0.06 -10.42 -3.53
C ILE A 128 0.99 -9.34 -4.05
N TYR A 129 0.97 -8.16 -3.41
CA TYR A 129 1.98 -7.14 -3.59
C TYR A 129 3.13 -7.37 -2.63
N THR A 130 4.37 -7.18 -3.10
CA THR A 130 5.54 -7.04 -2.23
C THR A 130 6.05 -5.62 -2.37
N ASP A 131 5.98 -4.86 -1.29
CA ASP A 131 6.18 -3.42 -1.28
C ASP A 131 7.48 -3.04 -0.59
N VAL A 132 8.18 -2.04 -1.15
CA VAL A 132 9.20 -1.27 -0.47
C VAL A 132 8.72 0.18 -0.37
N ILE A 133 8.65 0.68 0.86
CA ILE A 133 8.20 2.03 1.18
C ILE A 133 9.32 2.73 1.95
N LYS A 134 9.57 4.00 1.68
CA LYS A 134 10.54 4.81 2.43
C LYS A 134 9.90 6.04 3.02
N LEU A 135 10.46 6.48 4.16
CA LEU A 135 10.17 7.81 4.69
C LEU A 135 11.00 8.85 3.91
N ASP A 136 10.29 9.80 3.31
CA ASP A 136 10.85 10.99 2.69
C ASP A 136 10.29 12.22 3.39
N ASN A 137 11.14 12.98 4.10
CA ASN A 137 10.70 14.11 4.92
C ASN A 137 9.49 13.76 5.82
N ASN A 138 9.60 12.63 6.50
CA ASN A 138 8.58 12.11 7.41
C ASN A 138 7.25 11.67 6.74
N LYS A 139 7.23 11.57 5.40
CA LYS A 139 6.10 11.04 4.62
C LYS A 139 6.48 9.69 4.03
N ALA A 140 5.62 8.70 4.21
CA ALA A 140 5.80 7.40 3.59
C ALA A 140 5.55 7.49 2.07
N LYS A 141 6.43 6.89 1.26
CA LYS A 141 6.28 6.81 -0.19
C LYS A 141 6.71 5.44 -0.72
N PHE A 142 5.93 4.89 -1.63
CA PHE A 142 6.33 3.69 -2.36
C PHE A 142 7.60 3.94 -3.19
N VAL A 143 8.57 3.07 -3.03
CA VAL A 143 9.80 2.99 -3.84
C VAL A 143 9.63 1.95 -4.93
N SER A 144 9.09 0.78 -4.56
CA SER A 144 8.80 -0.30 -5.51
C SER A 144 7.64 -1.17 -5.06
N ARG A 145 7.02 -1.83 -6.02
CA ARG A 145 6.00 -2.85 -5.83
C ARG A 145 6.24 -4.01 -6.79
N ASP A 146 6.29 -5.22 -6.29
CA ASP A 146 6.19 -6.43 -7.09
C ASP A 146 4.74 -6.91 -7.11
N PHE A 147 4.19 -7.13 -8.31
CA PHE A 147 2.82 -7.59 -8.53
C PHE A 147 2.82 -9.08 -8.85
N LYS A 148 2.37 -9.90 -7.91
CA LYS A 148 2.20 -11.33 -8.11
C LYS A 148 0.72 -11.69 -8.23
N LEU A 149 0.28 -12.05 -9.45
CA LEU A 149 -1.04 -12.65 -9.66
C LEU A 149 -1.05 -14.08 -9.12
N ILE A 150 -2.03 -14.40 -8.27
CA ILE A 150 -2.24 -15.75 -7.70
C ILE A 150 -3.32 -16.49 -8.47
N TRP A 151 -4.41 -15.79 -8.74
CA TRP A 151 -5.54 -16.32 -9.54
C TRP A 151 -6.31 -15.17 -10.17
N SER A 152 -7.02 -15.47 -11.24
CA SER A 152 -8.02 -14.57 -11.82
C SER A 152 -9.25 -15.37 -12.28
N ASN A 153 -10.41 -14.71 -12.27
CA ASN A 153 -11.66 -15.27 -12.72
C ASN A 153 -12.54 -14.19 -13.36
N THR A 154 -13.18 -14.52 -14.47
CA THR A 154 -14.13 -13.62 -15.14
C THR A 154 -15.53 -14.20 -15.08
N THR A 155 -16.50 -13.40 -14.66
CA THR A 155 -17.92 -13.78 -14.55
C THR A 155 -18.82 -12.75 -15.20
N ASP A 156 -19.99 -13.17 -15.64
CA ASP A 156 -21.03 -12.26 -16.07
C ASP A 156 -21.65 -11.56 -14.85
N VAL A 157 -21.96 -10.29 -15.00
CA VAL A 157 -22.72 -9.52 -14.02
C VAL A 157 -24.15 -9.43 -14.48
N LEU A 158 -25.07 -9.90 -13.63
CA LEU A 158 -26.51 -9.92 -13.89
C LEU A 158 -27.09 -8.51 -13.86
#